data_74edb4574020f75d3fff0fdb89e6eda5
#
_entry.id   74edb4574020f75d3fff0fdb89e6eda5
#
_cell.length_a   1.000
_cell.length_b   1.000
_cell.length_c   1.000
_cell.angle_alpha   90.00
_cell.angle_beta   90.00
_cell.angle_gamma   90.00
#
_symmetry.space_group_name_H-M   'P 1'
#
loop_
_entity.id
_entity.type
_entity.pdbx_description
1 polymer ?
#
loop_
_entity_poly.entity_id
_entity_poly.type
_entity_poly.pdbx_seq_one_letter_code
_entity_poly.pdbx_strand_id
1 'polypeptide(L)'
;MQPHATNHRHLCNIVMEKAKEFEPWFGIEQEYAMMDTDSYPLQWPKNGFPQPQGPYYCSVGAGKALGRDVLEAHYRACLYAGVEICGTNGEVMPSQWEFQIGPCVGVAAADHLWMARFLLHRVAEDFGVVISFDPKPMPGDWNGSGAHTNYSTVAMRSKETGMKAIEDAVTKLALRHMEHIQVYDPKGGADNSRRLTGQHETSSIYGFSSGVANRGSSIRIPRQVAEDGCGYLEDRRPSANCDPYCVTRILVETTCL
;
A
#
# COMPACT_ATOMS: atom_id res chain seq x y z
N MET A 1 -30.69 7.82 -10.40
CA MET A 1 -30.52 7.37 -9.00
C MET A 1 -29.21 7.97 -8.51
N GLN A 2 -29.20 8.68 -7.37
CA GLN A 2 -27.97 9.25 -6.84
C GLN A 2 -27.17 8.15 -6.11
N PRO A 3 -25.84 8.05 -6.30
CA PRO A 3 -25.01 7.11 -5.56
C PRO A 3 -25.01 7.43 -4.06
N HIS A 4 -24.90 6.40 -3.23
CA HIS A 4 -24.80 6.58 -1.79
C HIS A 4 -23.51 7.31 -1.40
N ALA A 5 -23.55 8.10 -0.33
CA ALA A 5 -22.40 8.91 0.11
C ALA A 5 -21.13 8.09 0.43
N THR A 6 -21.29 6.81 0.81
CA THR A 6 -20.18 5.89 1.07
C THR A 6 -19.64 5.18 -0.18
N ASN A 7 -20.20 5.47 -1.36
CA ASN A 7 -19.72 4.89 -2.61
C ASN A 7 -18.52 5.68 -3.15
N HIS A 8 -17.36 5.48 -2.55
CA HIS A 8 -16.13 6.16 -2.95
C HIS A 8 -15.68 5.78 -4.37
N ARG A 9 -16.04 4.58 -4.86
CA ARG A 9 -15.77 4.18 -6.24
C ARG A 9 -16.39 5.13 -7.26
N HIS A 10 -17.60 5.60 -7.02
CA HIS A 10 -18.28 6.53 -7.92
C HIS A 10 -17.51 7.85 -8.09
N LEU A 11 -17.10 8.45 -6.97
CA LEU A 11 -16.32 9.69 -7.01
C LEU A 11 -14.93 9.48 -7.64
N CYS A 12 -14.29 8.36 -7.34
CA CYS A 12 -13.01 7.99 -7.95
C CYS A 12 -13.15 7.88 -9.48
N ASN A 13 -14.20 7.16 -9.96
CA ASN A 13 -14.42 6.99 -11.39
C ASN A 13 -14.64 8.33 -12.12
N ILE A 14 -15.37 9.27 -11.51
CA ILE A 14 -15.56 10.62 -12.09
C ILE A 14 -14.21 11.33 -12.28
N VAL A 15 -13.31 11.22 -11.31
CA VAL A 15 -12.00 11.84 -11.38
C VAL A 15 -11.12 11.15 -12.41
N MET A 16 -11.11 9.82 -12.46
CA MET A 16 -10.38 9.05 -13.47
C MET A 16 -10.82 9.38 -14.91
N GLU A 17 -12.13 9.53 -15.13
CA GLU A 17 -12.65 9.94 -16.44
C GLU A 17 -12.21 11.37 -16.83
N LYS A 18 -12.17 12.31 -15.87
CA LYS A 18 -11.66 13.67 -16.12
C LYS A 18 -10.17 13.69 -16.44
N ALA A 19 -9.42 12.80 -15.82
CA ALA A 19 -7.98 12.68 -15.96
C ALA A 19 -7.55 11.65 -17.02
N LYS A 20 -8.47 11.18 -17.86
CA LYS A 20 -8.24 10.11 -18.82
C LYS A 20 -7.04 10.36 -19.75
N GLU A 21 -6.85 11.60 -20.18
CA GLU A 21 -5.73 11.98 -21.06
C GLU A 21 -4.35 11.84 -20.40
N PHE A 22 -4.30 11.84 -19.07
CA PHE A 22 -3.06 11.62 -18.31
C PHE A 22 -2.71 10.14 -18.20
N GLU A 23 -3.62 9.24 -18.52
CA GLU A 23 -3.46 7.78 -18.34
C GLU A 23 -2.87 7.38 -16.98
N PRO A 24 -3.55 7.67 -15.85
CA PRO A 24 -3.02 7.36 -14.54
C PRO A 24 -2.92 5.84 -14.33
N TRP A 25 -1.72 5.34 -14.03
CA TRP A 25 -1.43 3.95 -13.69
C TRP A 25 -1.06 3.84 -12.23
N PHE A 26 -1.51 2.75 -11.60
CA PHE A 26 -1.24 2.46 -10.20
C PHE A 26 -0.76 1.03 -10.00
N GLY A 27 0.19 0.88 -9.07
CA GLY A 27 0.53 -0.39 -8.45
C GLY A 27 0.44 -0.22 -6.94
N ILE A 28 -0.22 -1.13 -6.22
CA ILE A 28 -0.44 -1.00 -4.79
C ILE A 28 0.21 -2.18 -4.06
N GLU A 29 1.08 -1.87 -3.12
CA GLU A 29 1.80 -2.80 -2.23
C GLU A 29 1.00 -2.89 -0.92
N GLN A 30 0.16 -3.91 -0.79
CA GLN A 30 -0.70 -4.09 0.37
C GLN A 30 -0.04 -4.95 1.43
N GLU A 31 0.40 -4.32 2.50
CA GLU A 31 0.86 -5.02 3.70
C GLU A 31 -0.30 -5.45 4.60
N TYR A 32 -0.12 -6.54 5.32
CA TYR A 32 -1.07 -7.07 6.29
C TYR A 32 -0.38 -7.98 7.31
N ALA A 33 -1.00 -8.17 8.46
CA ALA A 33 -0.54 -9.14 9.45
C ALA A 33 -1.50 -10.33 9.53
N MET A 34 -0.94 -11.53 9.68
CA MET A 34 -1.68 -12.73 10.03
C MET A 34 -1.73 -12.88 11.56
N MET A 35 -2.91 -13.15 12.09
CA MET A 35 -3.17 -13.26 13.52
C MET A 35 -3.83 -14.59 13.83
N ASP A 36 -3.59 -15.12 15.01
CA ASP A 36 -4.40 -16.19 15.59
C ASP A 36 -5.81 -15.66 15.92
N THR A 37 -6.75 -16.54 16.17
CA THR A 37 -8.15 -16.18 16.52
C THR A 37 -8.29 -15.42 17.84
N ASP A 38 -7.25 -15.42 18.68
CA ASP A 38 -7.16 -14.61 19.90
C ASP A 38 -6.55 -13.22 19.67
N SER A 39 -6.36 -12.84 18.39
CA SER A 39 -5.74 -11.57 17.97
C SER A 39 -4.26 -11.43 18.34
N TYR A 40 -3.57 -12.55 18.57
CA TYR A 40 -2.13 -12.58 18.71
C TYR A 40 -1.47 -12.89 17.36
N PRO A 41 -0.31 -12.31 17.03
CA PRO A 41 0.32 -12.59 15.75
C PRO A 41 0.57 -14.08 15.55
N LEU A 42 0.30 -14.57 14.34
CA LEU A 42 0.34 -15.99 14.01
C LEU A 42 1.70 -16.60 14.34
N GLN A 43 1.68 -17.71 15.12
CA GLN A 43 2.87 -18.46 15.53
C GLN A 43 3.89 -17.66 16.38
N TRP A 44 3.51 -16.50 16.94
CA TRP A 44 4.34 -15.89 17.97
C TRP A 44 4.31 -16.70 19.26
N PRO A 45 5.42 -16.73 20.03
CA PRO A 45 5.43 -17.38 21.33
C PRO A 45 4.38 -16.77 22.26
N LYS A 46 3.48 -17.59 22.83
CA LYS A 46 2.46 -17.11 23.78
C LYS A 46 3.06 -16.72 25.14
N ASN A 47 4.25 -17.30 25.46
CA ASN A 47 5.02 -16.99 26.67
C ASN A 47 6.39 -16.44 26.24
N GLY A 48 6.49 -15.12 26.11
CA GLY A 48 7.73 -14.45 25.68
C GLY A 48 7.56 -13.68 24.38
N PHE A 49 8.68 -13.43 23.72
CA PHE A 49 8.74 -12.65 22.49
C PHE A 49 9.38 -13.47 21.37
N PRO A 50 9.04 -13.19 20.09
CA PRO A 50 9.76 -13.74 18.96
C PRO A 50 11.17 -13.13 18.89
N GLN A 51 12.01 -13.65 18.00
CA GLN A 51 13.27 -13.01 17.66
C GLN A 51 13.04 -11.59 17.16
N PRO A 52 14.00 -10.65 17.34
CA PRO A 52 13.90 -9.30 16.79
C PRO A 52 13.56 -9.33 15.29
N GLN A 53 12.80 -8.34 14.85
CA GLN A 53 12.45 -8.22 13.43
C GLN A 53 13.70 -8.02 12.55
N GLY A 54 13.54 -8.30 11.24
CA GLY A 54 14.60 -8.24 10.25
C GLY A 54 14.81 -9.56 9.52
N PRO A 55 15.11 -10.70 10.21
CA PRO A 55 15.31 -11.99 9.54
C PRO A 55 14.08 -12.56 8.83
N TYR A 56 12.92 -11.96 9.00
CA TYR A 56 11.63 -12.36 8.40
C TYR A 56 11.40 -11.76 7.01
N TYR A 57 12.05 -10.63 6.71
CA TYR A 57 11.90 -9.94 5.44
C TYR A 57 12.37 -10.81 4.28
N CYS A 58 11.46 -11.05 3.32
CA CYS A 58 11.68 -11.95 2.17
C CYS A 58 12.22 -13.33 2.54
N SER A 59 11.87 -13.82 3.75
CA SER A 59 12.48 -15.03 4.33
C SER A 59 12.01 -16.32 3.67
N VAL A 60 12.85 -17.34 3.84
CA VAL A 60 12.59 -18.74 3.43
C VAL A 60 12.82 -19.65 4.63
N GLY A 61 12.00 -20.69 4.72
CA GLY A 61 12.09 -21.71 5.78
C GLY A 61 11.00 -21.57 6.83
N ALA A 62 10.57 -22.71 7.37
CA ALA A 62 9.42 -22.82 8.26
C ALA A 62 9.54 -22.01 9.57
N GLY A 63 10.78 -21.77 10.05
CA GLY A 63 11.02 -20.99 11.26
C GLY A 63 10.91 -19.47 11.08
N LYS A 64 10.71 -18.98 9.84
CA LYS A 64 10.68 -17.54 9.52
C LYS A 64 9.50 -17.15 8.64
N ALA A 65 9.10 -17.99 7.68
CA ALA A 65 8.01 -17.74 6.75
C ALA A 65 6.68 -18.24 7.34
N LEU A 66 6.20 -17.55 8.37
CA LEU A 66 5.00 -17.95 9.14
C LEU A 66 3.72 -17.66 8.36
N GLY A 67 2.95 -18.67 7.99
CA GLY A 67 1.69 -18.54 7.24
C GLY A 67 1.83 -18.49 5.73
N ARG A 68 2.93 -18.98 5.14
CA ARG A 68 3.14 -18.98 3.69
C ARG A 68 2.07 -19.75 2.91
N ASP A 69 1.51 -20.80 3.46
CA ASP A 69 0.43 -21.56 2.86
C ASP A 69 -0.85 -20.74 2.64
N VAL A 70 -1.19 -19.87 3.57
CA VAL A 70 -2.28 -18.89 3.42
C VAL A 70 -1.97 -17.92 2.27
N LEU A 71 -0.77 -17.36 2.25
CA LEU A 71 -0.31 -16.45 1.18
C LEU A 71 -0.38 -17.11 -0.20
N GLU A 72 0.13 -18.32 -0.35
CA GLU A 72 0.13 -19.06 -1.60
C GLU A 72 -1.28 -19.41 -2.09
N ALA A 73 -2.16 -19.82 -1.17
CA ALA A 73 -3.57 -20.07 -1.48
C ALA A 73 -4.29 -18.79 -1.94
N HIS A 74 -4.05 -17.67 -1.26
CA HIS A 74 -4.58 -16.36 -1.64
C HIS A 74 -4.07 -15.93 -3.03
N TYR A 75 -2.77 -16.04 -3.29
CA TYR A 75 -2.19 -15.67 -4.59
C TYR A 75 -2.86 -16.45 -5.73
N ARG A 76 -3.04 -17.76 -5.57
CA ARG A 76 -3.74 -18.62 -6.56
C ARG A 76 -5.22 -18.24 -6.71
N ALA A 77 -5.90 -17.93 -5.62
CA ALA A 77 -7.30 -17.49 -5.66
C ALA A 77 -7.44 -16.17 -6.43
N CYS A 78 -6.52 -15.22 -6.23
CA CYS A 78 -6.49 -13.96 -6.97
C CYS A 78 -6.27 -14.18 -8.47
N LEU A 79 -5.30 -15.02 -8.85
CA LEU A 79 -5.06 -15.36 -10.26
C LEU A 79 -6.29 -16.00 -10.90
N TYR A 80 -6.94 -16.96 -10.20
CA TYR A 80 -8.14 -17.62 -10.69
C TYR A 80 -9.32 -16.64 -10.88
N ALA A 81 -9.45 -15.66 -9.99
CA ALA A 81 -10.50 -14.64 -10.05
C ALA A 81 -10.20 -13.53 -11.09
N GLY A 82 -9.06 -13.57 -11.78
CA GLY A 82 -8.65 -12.52 -12.72
C GLY A 82 -8.20 -11.23 -12.07
N VAL A 83 -7.79 -11.27 -10.80
CA VAL A 83 -7.16 -10.13 -10.12
C VAL A 83 -5.75 -9.95 -10.66
N GLU A 84 -5.37 -8.72 -10.98
CA GLU A 84 -4.02 -8.38 -11.44
C GLU A 84 -3.04 -8.34 -10.25
N ILE A 85 -2.86 -9.49 -9.59
CA ILE A 85 -1.84 -9.68 -8.57
C ILE A 85 -0.51 -9.99 -9.24
N CYS A 86 0.55 -9.25 -8.89
CA CYS A 86 1.86 -9.35 -9.56
C CYS A 86 2.97 -9.87 -8.66
N GLY A 87 2.77 -9.95 -7.35
CA GLY A 87 3.78 -10.47 -6.46
C GLY A 87 3.31 -10.60 -5.01
N THR A 88 4.17 -11.26 -4.22
CA THR A 88 4.01 -11.41 -2.77
C THR A 88 5.37 -11.51 -2.10
N ASN A 89 5.50 -11.02 -0.87
CA ASN A 89 6.71 -11.18 -0.06
C ASN A 89 6.41 -11.17 1.44
N GLY A 90 7.32 -11.74 2.23
CA GLY A 90 7.33 -11.59 3.68
C GLY A 90 7.87 -10.22 4.06
N GLU A 91 7.24 -9.61 5.06
CA GLU A 91 7.60 -8.31 5.60
C GLU A 91 8.53 -8.40 6.82
N VAL A 92 8.91 -7.26 7.40
CA VAL A 92 9.96 -7.14 8.41
C VAL A 92 9.52 -7.73 9.75
N MET A 93 8.25 -7.53 10.14
CA MET A 93 7.68 -8.11 11.35
C MET A 93 7.32 -9.58 11.11
N PRO A 94 7.54 -10.49 12.09
CA PRO A 94 7.07 -11.88 11.95
C PRO A 94 5.55 -11.93 11.72
N SER A 95 5.11 -12.80 10.82
CA SER A 95 3.70 -12.97 10.41
C SER A 95 3.13 -11.78 9.64
N GLN A 96 3.97 -10.86 9.21
CA GLN A 96 3.60 -9.76 8.33
C GLN A 96 3.97 -10.11 6.88
N TRP A 97 3.03 -9.87 5.98
CA TRP A 97 3.13 -10.19 4.57
C TRP A 97 2.67 -9.02 3.71
N GLU A 98 3.04 -9.07 2.46
CA GLU A 98 2.64 -8.12 1.44
C GLU A 98 2.19 -8.86 0.18
N PHE A 99 1.19 -8.31 -0.51
CA PHE A 99 0.89 -8.65 -1.90
C PHE A 99 0.79 -7.37 -2.74
N GLN A 100 1.11 -7.48 -4.03
CA GLN A 100 1.12 -6.35 -4.94
C GLN A 100 0.04 -6.51 -6.01
N ILE A 101 -0.70 -5.43 -6.23
CA ILE A 101 -1.71 -5.28 -7.29
C ILE A 101 -1.18 -4.34 -8.37
N GLY A 102 -1.36 -4.70 -9.62
CA GLY A 102 -1.08 -3.85 -10.77
C GLY A 102 0.14 -4.28 -11.60
N PRO A 103 0.58 -3.42 -12.53
CA PRO A 103 0.05 -2.08 -12.79
C PRO A 103 -1.35 -2.08 -13.41
N CYS A 104 -2.26 -1.25 -12.89
CA CYS A 104 -3.62 -1.10 -13.38
C CYS A 104 -3.90 0.36 -13.79
N VAL A 105 -4.82 0.55 -14.73
CA VAL A 105 -5.22 1.88 -15.21
C VAL A 105 -6.44 2.38 -14.43
N GLY A 106 -6.37 3.62 -13.96
CA GLY A 106 -7.51 4.33 -13.38
C GLY A 106 -8.14 3.61 -12.18
N VAL A 107 -9.46 3.43 -12.21
CA VAL A 107 -10.23 2.86 -11.08
C VAL A 107 -9.97 1.37 -10.85
N ALA A 108 -9.45 0.66 -11.85
CA ALA A 108 -9.24 -0.79 -11.78
C ALA A 108 -8.29 -1.21 -10.65
N ALA A 109 -7.27 -0.41 -10.33
CA ALA A 109 -6.36 -0.72 -9.23
C ALA A 109 -7.08 -0.90 -7.88
N ALA A 110 -8.03 -0.01 -7.59
CA ALA A 110 -8.83 -0.07 -6.37
C ALA A 110 -9.86 -1.21 -6.41
N ASP A 111 -10.45 -1.50 -7.57
CA ASP A 111 -11.35 -2.65 -7.76
C ASP A 111 -10.61 -3.97 -7.46
N HIS A 112 -9.43 -4.14 -8.05
CA HIS A 112 -8.61 -5.34 -7.83
C HIS A 112 -8.14 -5.45 -6.37
N LEU A 113 -7.75 -4.34 -5.73
CA LEU A 113 -7.32 -4.38 -4.33
C LEU A 113 -8.46 -4.79 -3.39
N TRP A 114 -9.66 -4.26 -3.57
CA TRP A 114 -10.82 -4.66 -2.75
C TRP A 114 -11.18 -6.13 -2.94
N MET A 115 -11.13 -6.64 -4.18
CA MET A 115 -11.34 -8.05 -4.45
C MET A 115 -10.25 -8.92 -3.80
N ALA A 116 -8.98 -8.52 -3.91
CA ALA A 116 -7.88 -9.25 -3.29
C ALA A 116 -8.01 -9.30 -1.76
N ARG A 117 -8.38 -8.18 -1.11
CA ARG A 117 -8.65 -8.16 0.34
C ARG A 117 -9.77 -9.11 0.73
N PHE A 118 -10.87 -9.11 -0.02
CA PHE A 118 -11.99 -10.03 0.21
C PHE A 118 -11.54 -11.49 0.09
N LEU A 119 -10.84 -11.83 -0.99
CA LEU A 119 -10.31 -13.19 -1.21
C LEU A 119 -9.34 -13.61 -0.11
N LEU A 120 -8.51 -12.69 0.39
CA LEU A 120 -7.58 -12.96 1.48
C LEU A 120 -8.31 -13.36 2.77
N HIS A 121 -9.34 -12.62 3.15
CA HIS A 121 -10.18 -12.98 4.31
C HIS A 121 -10.86 -14.33 4.11
N ARG A 122 -11.42 -14.61 2.92
CA ARG A 122 -12.10 -15.88 2.63
C ARG A 122 -11.15 -17.08 2.66
N VAL A 123 -9.97 -16.93 2.08
CA VAL A 123 -8.94 -17.97 2.12
C VAL A 123 -8.45 -18.20 3.55
N ALA A 124 -8.21 -17.15 4.31
CA ALA A 124 -7.74 -17.25 5.68
C ALA A 124 -8.71 -18.00 6.61
N GLU A 125 -10.03 -17.97 6.33
CA GLU A 125 -11.02 -18.76 7.08
C GLU A 125 -10.74 -20.26 7.03
N ASP A 126 -10.31 -20.78 5.87
CA ASP A 126 -10.02 -22.21 5.68
C ASP A 126 -8.79 -22.66 6.50
N PHE A 127 -7.93 -21.73 6.89
CA PHE A 127 -6.72 -21.96 7.69
C PHE A 127 -6.92 -21.59 9.17
N GLY A 128 -8.07 -21.04 9.54
CA GLY A 128 -8.31 -20.55 10.90
C GLY A 128 -7.44 -19.35 11.29
N VAL A 129 -7.06 -18.52 10.30
CA VAL A 129 -6.20 -17.35 10.45
C VAL A 129 -7.05 -16.07 10.32
N VAL A 130 -6.79 -15.07 11.16
CA VAL A 130 -7.39 -13.75 11.07
C VAL A 130 -6.45 -12.81 10.33
N ILE A 131 -6.96 -12.07 9.35
CA ILE A 131 -6.19 -11.05 8.62
C ILE A 131 -6.43 -9.69 9.26
N SER A 132 -5.34 -8.97 9.52
CA SER A 132 -5.36 -7.61 10.04
C SER A 132 -4.73 -6.65 9.05
N PHE A 133 -5.50 -5.62 8.66
CA PHE A 133 -5.01 -4.44 7.94
C PHE A 133 -4.77 -3.25 8.89
N ASP A 134 -4.69 -3.49 10.21
CA ASP A 134 -4.36 -2.41 11.14
C ASP A 134 -2.97 -1.85 10.83
N PRO A 135 -2.80 -0.52 10.68
CA PRO A 135 -1.51 0.07 10.35
C PRO A 135 -0.45 -0.10 11.43
N LYS A 136 -0.83 -0.46 12.67
CA LYS A 136 0.10 -0.77 13.75
C LYS A 136 -0.48 -1.92 14.60
N PRO A 137 -0.45 -3.17 14.07
CA PRO A 137 -1.10 -4.30 14.72
C PRO A 137 -0.48 -4.68 16.07
N MET A 138 0.82 -4.40 16.25
CA MET A 138 1.52 -4.63 17.51
C MET A 138 2.11 -3.32 18.05
N PRO A 139 1.89 -2.99 19.33
CA PRO A 139 2.52 -1.84 19.97
C PRO A 139 4.01 -2.11 20.19
N GLY A 140 4.81 -1.05 20.36
CA GLY A 140 6.24 -1.13 20.65
C GLY A 140 7.10 -1.09 19.39
N ASP A 141 8.30 -1.66 19.48
CA ASP A 141 9.36 -1.59 18.46
C ASP A 141 9.14 -2.62 17.33
N TRP A 142 7.99 -2.55 16.67
CA TRP A 142 7.61 -3.38 15.55
C TRP A 142 7.19 -2.53 14.34
N ASN A 143 7.43 -3.03 13.13
CA ASN A 143 6.95 -2.37 11.91
C ASN A 143 5.43 -2.26 11.90
N GLY A 144 4.93 -1.18 11.30
CA GLY A 144 3.54 -1.04 10.93
C GLY A 144 3.26 -1.59 9.54
N SER A 145 1.99 -1.50 9.11
CA SER A 145 1.53 -1.94 7.79
C SER A 145 0.99 -0.77 6.97
N GLY A 146 1.47 -0.63 5.74
CA GLY A 146 1.05 0.38 4.77
C GLY A 146 0.35 -0.22 3.54
N ALA A 147 -0.07 0.68 2.67
CA ALA A 147 -0.49 0.38 1.31
C ALA A 147 0.25 1.33 0.36
N HIS A 148 1.54 1.08 0.16
CA HIS A 148 2.37 1.94 -0.68
C HIS A 148 1.79 1.98 -2.10
N THR A 149 1.62 3.18 -2.61
CA THR A 149 0.95 3.38 -3.90
C THR A 149 1.94 3.91 -4.93
N ASN A 150 2.35 3.04 -5.84
CA ASN A 150 3.11 3.39 -7.02
C ASN A 150 2.18 4.09 -8.00
N TYR A 151 2.62 5.22 -8.54
CA TYR A 151 1.79 6.07 -9.38
C TYR A 151 2.58 6.67 -10.52
N SER A 152 1.98 6.67 -11.72
CA SER A 152 2.54 7.37 -12.88
C SER A 152 1.45 7.91 -13.79
N THR A 153 1.82 8.92 -14.58
CA THR A 153 1.06 9.41 -15.73
C THR A 153 1.81 9.13 -17.02
N VAL A 154 1.18 9.31 -18.18
CA VAL A 154 1.85 9.17 -19.48
C VAL A 154 3.09 10.07 -19.58
N ALA A 155 3.02 11.30 -19.05
CA ALA A 155 4.16 12.22 -19.03
C ALA A 155 5.32 11.71 -18.16
N MET A 156 5.03 11.09 -17.00
CA MET A 156 6.05 10.51 -16.12
C MET A 156 6.76 9.31 -16.75
N ARG A 157 6.06 8.56 -17.62
CA ARG A 157 6.61 7.39 -18.33
C ARG A 157 7.40 7.75 -19.59
N SER A 158 7.34 9.00 -20.05
CA SER A 158 8.07 9.48 -21.21
C SER A 158 9.53 9.78 -20.88
N LYS A 159 10.46 9.35 -21.71
CA LYS A 159 11.90 9.66 -21.56
C LYS A 159 12.22 11.15 -21.66
N GLU A 160 11.39 11.91 -22.36
CA GLU A 160 11.62 13.34 -22.60
C GLU A 160 11.18 14.22 -21.43
N THR A 161 10.12 13.82 -20.72
CA THR A 161 9.46 14.64 -19.70
C THR A 161 9.42 14.00 -18.32
N GLY A 162 9.78 12.72 -18.22
CA GLY A 162 9.47 11.86 -17.08
C GLY A 162 9.91 12.38 -15.73
N MET A 163 11.21 12.64 -15.56
CA MET A 163 11.72 13.11 -14.26
C MET A 163 11.13 14.46 -13.87
N LYS A 164 11.01 15.40 -14.83
CA LYS A 164 10.38 16.69 -14.57
C LYS A 164 8.92 16.53 -14.15
N ALA A 165 8.16 15.68 -14.81
CA ALA A 165 6.76 15.43 -14.45
C ALA A 165 6.63 14.77 -13.05
N ILE A 166 7.57 13.90 -12.67
CA ILE A 166 7.65 13.32 -11.33
C ILE A 166 7.95 14.40 -10.27
N GLU A 167 8.94 15.26 -10.49
CA GLU A 167 9.32 16.35 -9.59
C GLU A 167 8.20 17.38 -9.43
N ASP A 168 7.50 17.73 -10.49
CA ASP A 168 6.33 18.62 -10.47
C ASP A 168 5.19 17.99 -9.64
N ALA A 169 4.93 16.69 -9.80
CA ALA A 169 3.95 15.97 -8.99
C ALA A 169 4.35 15.91 -7.50
N VAL A 170 5.61 15.62 -7.19
CA VAL A 170 6.13 15.63 -5.81
C VAL A 170 5.93 17.00 -5.17
N THR A 171 6.16 18.08 -5.91
CA THR A 171 5.94 19.45 -5.42
C THR A 171 4.47 19.70 -5.07
N LYS A 172 3.54 19.30 -5.94
CA LYS A 172 2.09 19.40 -5.70
C LYS A 172 1.65 18.57 -4.49
N LEU A 173 2.18 17.34 -4.35
CA LEU A 173 1.91 16.45 -3.22
C LEU A 173 2.42 17.03 -1.88
N ALA A 174 3.55 17.74 -1.90
CA ALA A 174 4.09 18.42 -0.72
C ALA A 174 3.16 19.53 -0.24
N LEU A 175 2.62 20.34 -1.15
CA LEU A 175 1.71 21.44 -0.83
C LEU A 175 0.39 20.97 -0.19
N ARG A 176 -0.08 19.77 -0.55
CA ARG A 176 -1.35 19.20 -0.05
C ARG A 176 -1.13 18.03 0.92
N HIS A 177 0.05 17.94 1.55
CA HIS A 177 0.42 16.83 2.42
C HIS A 177 -0.67 16.45 3.44
N MET A 178 -1.14 17.41 4.23
CA MET A 178 -2.12 17.13 5.29
C MET A 178 -3.50 16.72 4.75
N GLU A 179 -3.89 17.20 3.58
CA GLU A 179 -5.13 16.76 2.93
C GLU A 179 -5.04 15.26 2.54
N HIS A 180 -3.87 14.83 2.04
CA HIS A 180 -3.61 13.43 1.76
C HIS A 180 -3.63 12.58 3.03
N ILE A 181 -2.97 13.03 4.10
CA ILE A 181 -2.96 12.32 5.39
C ILE A 181 -4.38 12.07 5.90
N GLN A 182 -5.28 13.05 5.80
CA GLN A 182 -6.67 12.93 6.23
C GLN A 182 -7.47 11.87 5.43
N VAL A 183 -7.06 11.57 4.21
CA VAL A 183 -7.71 10.61 3.32
C VAL A 183 -7.10 9.21 3.39
N TYR A 184 -5.85 9.10 3.88
CA TYR A 184 -5.05 7.89 3.80
C TYR A 184 -5.33 6.85 4.89
N ASP A 185 -6.26 7.12 5.79
CA ASP A 185 -6.91 6.13 6.65
C ASP A 185 -8.39 6.48 6.90
N PRO A 186 -9.20 5.52 7.39
CA PRO A 186 -10.64 5.74 7.59
C PRO A 186 -11.00 6.74 8.69
N LYS A 187 -10.01 7.14 9.54
CA LYS A 187 -10.21 8.02 10.70
C LYS A 187 -9.46 9.36 10.57
N GLY A 188 -9.25 9.81 9.34
CA GLY A 188 -8.68 11.14 9.09
C GLY A 188 -7.23 11.30 9.55
N GLY A 189 -6.42 10.25 9.48
CA GLY A 189 -5.01 10.21 9.89
C GLY A 189 -4.77 9.62 11.28
N ALA A 190 -5.82 9.40 12.09
CA ALA A 190 -5.66 8.93 13.48
C ALA A 190 -5.08 7.51 13.56
N ASP A 191 -5.48 6.61 12.68
CA ASP A 191 -4.93 5.25 12.64
C ASP A 191 -3.48 5.26 12.14
N ASN A 192 -3.21 6.03 11.10
CA ASN A 192 -1.91 6.10 10.45
C ASN A 192 -0.85 6.84 11.29
N SER A 193 -1.27 7.67 12.25
CA SER A 193 -0.36 8.35 13.19
C SER A 193 0.44 7.36 14.04
N ARG A 194 -0.11 6.17 14.31
CA ARG A 194 0.57 5.09 15.03
C ARG A 194 1.69 4.45 14.21
N ARG A 195 1.64 4.56 12.88
CA ARG A 195 2.60 4.00 11.91
C ARG A 195 3.60 5.04 11.42
N LEU A 196 3.15 6.24 11.01
CA LEU A 196 4.00 7.29 10.43
C LEU A 196 4.73 8.08 11.52
N THR A 197 5.73 7.47 12.12
CA THR A 197 6.47 8.01 13.27
C THR A 197 7.86 8.56 12.92
N GLY A 198 8.30 8.40 11.68
CA GLY A 198 9.69 8.68 11.28
C GLY A 198 10.68 7.56 11.63
N GLN A 199 10.19 6.43 12.13
CA GLN A 199 10.94 5.21 12.43
C GLN A 199 10.39 4.05 11.58
N HIS A 200 11.07 2.90 11.60
CA HIS A 200 10.62 1.70 10.89
C HIS A 200 10.30 1.97 9.41
N GLU A 201 11.23 2.67 8.74
CA GLU A 201 11.15 2.95 7.30
C GLU A 201 9.90 3.78 6.92
N THR A 202 9.43 4.64 7.84
CA THR A 202 8.34 5.58 7.59
C THR A 202 8.81 7.03 7.73
N SER A 203 8.13 7.95 7.03
CA SER A 203 8.22 9.38 7.29
C SER A 203 7.39 9.77 8.52
N SER A 204 7.66 10.97 9.07
CA SER A 204 6.77 11.54 10.07
C SER A 204 5.43 11.95 9.44
N ILE A 205 4.32 11.74 10.16
CA ILE A 205 2.99 12.15 9.72
C ILE A 205 2.86 13.67 9.55
N TYR A 206 3.65 14.44 10.29
CA TYR A 206 3.61 15.92 10.31
C TYR A 206 4.54 16.57 9.29
N GLY A 207 5.39 15.80 8.62
CA GLY A 207 6.38 16.33 7.69
C GLY A 207 6.40 15.60 6.36
N PHE A 208 6.43 16.35 5.27
CA PHE A 208 6.61 15.80 3.95
C PHE A 208 8.09 15.72 3.59
N SER A 209 8.48 14.62 2.97
CA SER A 209 9.82 14.42 2.44
C SER A 209 9.78 13.59 1.15
N SER A 210 10.78 13.76 0.31
CA SER A 210 10.94 12.92 -0.88
C SER A 210 12.41 12.59 -1.09
N GLY A 211 12.70 11.49 -1.78
CA GLY A 211 14.07 11.11 -2.09
C GLY A 211 14.20 9.90 -2.99
N VAL A 212 15.33 9.84 -3.70
CA VAL A 212 15.68 8.68 -4.53
C VAL A 212 16.12 7.53 -3.62
N ALA A 213 15.52 6.36 -3.80
CA ALA A 213 15.77 5.13 -3.04
C ALA A 213 15.65 5.29 -1.51
N ASN A 214 14.99 6.33 -1.02
CA ASN A 214 14.85 6.63 0.40
C ASN A 214 13.57 6.02 0.97
N ARG A 215 13.68 4.93 1.74
CA ARG A 215 12.55 4.24 2.37
C ARG A 215 11.94 5.02 3.55
N GLY A 216 12.65 5.98 4.13
CA GLY A 216 12.17 6.85 5.21
C GLY A 216 11.44 8.12 4.73
N SER A 217 11.21 8.28 3.41
CA SER A 217 10.52 9.45 2.85
C SER A 217 9.03 9.22 2.67
N SER A 218 8.27 10.32 2.55
CA SER A 218 6.85 10.30 2.19
C SER A 218 6.66 9.82 0.76
N ILE A 219 7.48 10.34 -0.16
CA ILE A 219 7.52 9.94 -1.57
C ILE A 219 8.91 9.39 -1.89
N ARG A 220 8.96 8.15 -2.37
CA ARG A 220 10.19 7.56 -2.90
C ARG A 220 10.17 7.59 -4.43
N ILE A 221 11.28 8.02 -5.01
CA ILE A 221 11.57 7.80 -6.43
C ILE A 221 12.45 6.57 -6.50
N PRO A 222 12.05 5.48 -7.18
CA PRO A 222 12.89 4.30 -7.32
C PRO A 222 14.23 4.63 -7.99
N ARG A 223 15.30 3.94 -7.58
CA ARG A 223 16.64 4.17 -8.13
C ARG A 223 16.65 4.07 -9.67
N GLN A 224 16.04 3.01 -10.20
CA GLN A 224 15.98 2.77 -11.63
C GLN A 224 15.25 3.89 -12.37
N VAL A 225 14.17 4.44 -11.78
CA VAL A 225 13.45 5.60 -12.36
C VAL A 225 14.34 6.83 -12.45
N ALA A 226 15.16 7.08 -11.42
CA ALA A 226 16.10 8.19 -11.41
C ALA A 226 17.22 8.00 -12.47
N GLU A 227 17.69 6.77 -12.67
CA GLU A 227 18.69 6.42 -13.68
C GLU A 227 18.13 6.51 -15.11
N ASP A 228 16.90 6.03 -15.33
CA ASP A 228 16.23 6.03 -16.62
C ASP A 228 15.65 7.41 -17.00
N GLY A 229 15.50 8.31 -16.02
CA GLY A 229 14.91 9.64 -16.21
C GLY A 229 13.39 9.63 -16.41
N CYS A 230 12.73 8.50 -16.22
CA CYS A 230 11.28 8.34 -16.39
C CYS A 230 10.76 7.10 -15.63
N GLY A 231 9.45 7.07 -15.35
CA GLY A 231 8.80 5.93 -14.69
C GLY A 231 7.66 6.34 -13.77
N TYR A 232 7.82 6.17 -12.47
CA TYR A 232 6.79 6.36 -11.48
C TYR A 232 7.35 6.89 -10.16
N LEU A 233 6.49 7.40 -9.30
CA LEU A 233 6.77 7.69 -7.90
C LEU A 233 6.02 6.69 -7.00
N GLU A 234 6.49 6.49 -5.78
CA GLU A 234 5.85 5.68 -4.74
C GLU A 234 5.42 6.58 -3.60
N ASP A 235 4.10 6.68 -3.35
CA ASP A 235 3.57 7.29 -2.14
C ASP A 235 3.52 6.24 -1.01
N ARG A 236 4.37 6.44 0.00
CA ARG A 236 4.53 5.52 1.13
C ARG A 236 3.64 5.87 2.33
N ARG A 237 2.84 6.93 2.21
CA ARG A 237 2.01 7.44 3.30
C ARG A 237 0.70 6.69 3.53
N PRO A 238 0.00 6.09 2.52
CA PRO A 238 -1.25 5.41 2.76
C PRO A 238 -1.12 4.25 3.74
N SER A 239 -2.07 4.13 4.68
CA SER A 239 -2.11 3.04 5.65
C SER A 239 -2.67 1.75 5.06
N ALA A 240 -2.37 0.60 5.66
CA ALA A 240 -2.88 -0.68 5.19
C ALA A 240 -4.42 -0.76 5.18
N ASN A 241 -5.11 -0.04 6.07
CA ASN A 241 -6.58 0.00 6.14
C ASN A 241 -7.22 1.12 5.30
N CYS A 242 -6.46 1.80 4.44
CA CYS A 242 -6.99 2.86 3.58
C CYS A 242 -8.09 2.35 2.65
N ASP A 243 -8.93 3.27 2.17
CA ASP A 243 -9.79 3.05 1.02
C ASP A 243 -9.03 3.39 -0.27
N PRO A 244 -8.70 2.40 -1.12
CA PRO A 244 -7.89 2.62 -2.32
C PRO A 244 -8.56 3.56 -3.33
N TYR A 245 -9.90 3.65 -3.37
CA TYR A 245 -10.58 4.63 -4.21
C TYR A 245 -10.29 6.06 -3.76
N CYS A 246 -10.23 6.29 -2.45
CA CYS A 246 -9.88 7.59 -1.91
C CYS A 246 -8.43 7.95 -2.17
N VAL A 247 -7.51 7.00 -2.01
CA VAL A 247 -6.07 7.17 -2.23
C VAL A 247 -5.79 7.51 -3.69
N THR A 248 -6.24 6.68 -4.63
CA THR A 248 -5.97 6.88 -6.06
C THR A 248 -6.65 8.15 -6.59
N ARG A 249 -7.86 8.45 -6.12
CA ARG A 249 -8.57 9.68 -6.46
C ARG A 249 -7.79 10.93 -6.07
N ILE A 250 -7.37 11.06 -4.80
CA ILE A 250 -6.70 12.28 -4.34
C ILE A 250 -5.32 12.47 -4.99
N LEU A 251 -4.62 11.38 -5.34
CA LEU A 251 -3.39 11.44 -6.11
C LEU A 251 -3.61 12.13 -7.46
N VAL A 252 -4.62 11.70 -8.20
CA VAL A 252 -4.98 12.27 -9.50
C VAL A 252 -5.52 13.70 -9.37
N GLU A 253 -6.40 13.98 -8.42
CA GLU A 253 -6.90 15.34 -8.16
C GLU A 253 -5.77 16.32 -7.87
N THR A 254 -4.74 15.88 -7.15
CA THR A 254 -3.61 16.74 -6.77
C THR A 254 -2.64 16.96 -7.92
N THR A 255 -2.37 15.94 -8.74
CA THR A 255 -1.28 15.99 -9.70
C THR A 255 -1.72 16.35 -11.12
N CYS A 256 -2.97 16.04 -11.49
CA CYS A 256 -3.49 16.18 -12.84
C CYS A 256 -4.56 17.28 -13.00
N LEU A 257 -5.34 17.56 -11.95
CA LEU A 257 -6.49 18.47 -12.01
C LEU A 257 -6.28 19.72 -11.15
#